data_594f48f4ae2852eebfa90e902020d14d
#
_entry.id   594f48f4ae2852eebfa90e902020d14d
#
_cell.length_a   1.000
_cell.length_b   1.000
_cell.length_c   1.000
_cell.angle_alpha   90.00
_cell.angle_beta   90.00
_cell.angle_gamma   90.00
#
_symmetry.space_group_name_H-M   'P 1'
#
loop_
_entity.id
_entity.type
_entity.pdbx_description
1 polymer ?
#
loop_
_entity_poly.entity_id
_entity_poly.type
_entity_poly.pdbx_seq_one_letter_code
_entity_poly.pdbx_strand_id
1 'polypeptide(L)'
;MDKEYAFRLTEPVLISSPSGKPEHYILPAGTILFHQKSYDEGHSTYIIELNYKGMPPVERVDSKVGSENPLWAYPVSETDLRRLTADYPLTRDELAALLKARKISRDELAQIVREWKD
;
A
#
# COMPACT_ATOMS: atom_id res chain seq x y z
N MET A 1 -14.21 16.99 8.67
CA MET A 1 -13.78 16.12 7.56
C MET A 1 -14.93 15.95 6.59
N ASP A 2 -14.67 16.23 5.34
CA ASP A 2 -15.69 16.13 4.29
C ASP A 2 -15.67 14.73 3.70
N LYS A 3 -16.77 13.98 3.87
CA LYS A 3 -16.94 12.62 3.35
C LYS A 3 -17.87 12.57 2.14
N GLU A 4 -18.17 13.71 1.52
CA GLU A 4 -19.03 13.74 0.34
C GLU A 4 -18.40 13.02 -0.84
N TYR A 5 -17.07 13.02 -0.92
CA TYR A 5 -16.34 12.39 -2.01
C TYR A 5 -15.52 11.23 -1.50
N ALA A 6 -15.74 10.09 -2.12
CA ALA A 6 -14.94 8.91 -1.89
C ALA A 6 -14.41 8.43 -3.24
N PHE A 7 -13.21 7.88 -3.22
CA PHE A 7 -12.56 7.36 -4.41
C PHE A 7 -12.25 5.89 -4.20
N ARG A 8 -12.46 5.10 -5.22
CA ARG A 8 -12.12 3.67 -5.18
C ARG A 8 -10.83 3.46 -5.95
N LEU A 9 -9.85 2.80 -5.34
CA LEU A 9 -8.64 2.42 -6.04
C LEU A 9 -8.98 1.47 -7.18
N THR A 10 -8.52 1.79 -8.37
CA THR A 10 -8.72 0.95 -9.57
C THR A 10 -7.56 -0.04 -9.73
N GLU A 11 -6.44 0.23 -9.07
CA GLU A 11 -5.24 -0.60 -9.10
C GLU A 11 -4.65 -0.69 -7.72
N PRO A 12 -3.89 -1.75 -7.41
CA PRO A 12 -3.16 -1.81 -6.14
C PRO A 12 -2.11 -0.70 -6.05
N VAL A 13 -1.86 -0.22 -4.83
CA VAL A 13 -0.74 0.71 -4.57
C VAL A 13 0.09 0.16 -3.42
N LEU A 14 1.36 0.58 -3.37
CA LEU A 14 2.26 0.23 -2.28
C LEU A 14 2.20 1.28 -1.20
N ILE A 15 2.23 0.84 0.05
CA ILE A 15 2.30 1.73 1.21
C ILE A 15 3.63 1.49 1.90
N SER A 16 4.38 2.55 2.14
CA SER A 16 5.63 2.45 2.88
C SER A 16 5.38 2.39 4.39
N SER A 17 6.25 1.68 5.10
CA SER A 17 6.21 1.63 6.56
C SER A 17 6.59 2.99 7.16
N PRO A 18 5.91 3.43 8.24
CA PRO A 18 6.28 4.67 8.92
C PRO A 18 7.61 4.59 9.67
N SER A 19 8.12 3.37 9.90
CA SER A 19 9.36 3.17 10.65
C SER A 19 10.62 3.54 9.88
N GLY A 20 10.50 3.89 8.61
CA GLY A 20 11.65 4.17 7.75
C GLY A 20 12.41 2.95 7.28
N LYS A 21 12.03 1.76 7.71
CA LYS A 21 12.58 0.51 7.19
C LYS A 21 12.01 0.26 5.79
N PRO A 22 12.73 -0.48 4.93
CA PRO A 22 12.27 -0.74 3.56
C PRO A 22 11.14 -1.77 3.52
N GLU A 23 10.16 -1.61 4.38
CA GLU A 23 8.98 -2.46 4.42
C GLU A 23 7.85 -1.80 3.64
N HIS A 24 7.20 -2.59 2.78
CA HIS A 24 6.08 -2.13 1.99
C HIS A 24 4.92 -3.10 2.10
N TYR A 25 3.72 -2.56 1.97
CA TYR A 25 2.49 -3.34 2.03
C TYR A 25 1.62 -2.96 0.84
N ILE A 26 0.81 -3.87 0.38
CA ILE A 26 -0.07 -3.61 -0.75
C ILE A 26 -1.45 -3.21 -0.26
N LEU A 27 -1.91 -2.05 -0.72
CA LEU A 27 -3.29 -1.64 -0.54
C LEU A 27 -4.05 -2.09 -1.79
N PRO A 28 -5.04 -2.98 -1.64
CA PRO A 28 -5.65 -3.62 -2.81
C PRO A 28 -6.54 -2.68 -3.62
N ALA A 29 -6.71 -3.03 -4.91
CA ALA A 29 -7.73 -2.40 -5.73
C ALA A 29 -9.10 -2.61 -5.07
N GLY A 30 -9.97 -1.63 -5.19
CA GLY A 30 -11.27 -1.66 -4.54
C GLY A 30 -11.31 -0.95 -3.19
N THR A 31 -10.14 -0.60 -2.63
CA THR A 31 -10.08 0.15 -1.37
C THR A 31 -10.71 1.53 -1.56
N ILE A 32 -11.51 1.94 -0.60
CA ILE A 32 -12.17 3.24 -0.62
C ILE A 32 -11.33 4.26 0.16
N LEU A 33 -11.03 5.36 -0.50
CA LEU A 33 -10.28 6.48 0.07
C LEU A 33 -11.20 7.68 0.24
N PHE A 34 -11.20 8.28 1.42
CA PHE A 34 -11.91 9.52 1.68
C PHE A 34 -10.90 10.67 1.63
N HIS A 35 -11.09 11.61 0.72
CA HIS A 35 -10.20 12.76 0.58
C HIS A 35 -10.31 13.66 1.80
N GLN A 36 -9.18 13.98 2.42
CA GLN A 36 -9.12 14.87 3.57
C GLN A 36 -8.60 16.25 3.20
N LYS A 37 -7.44 16.32 2.54
CA LYS A 37 -6.79 17.58 2.23
C LYS A 37 -5.86 17.44 1.04
N SER A 38 -5.79 18.47 0.21
CA SER A 38 -4.80 18.59 -0.86
C SER A 38 -3.77 19.64 -0.51
N TYR A 39 -2.53 19.43 -0.91
CA TYR A 39 -1.40 20.29 -0.62
C TYR A 39 -0.80 20.86 -1.90
N ASP A 40 -0.24 22.08 -1.78
CA ASP A 40 0.37 22.77 -2.91
C ASP A 40 1.57 22.01 -3.49
N GLU A 41 2.19 21.15 -2.69
CA GLU A 41 3.32 20.31 -3.12
C GLU A 41 2.91 19.17 -4.06
N GLY A 42 1.63 19.01 -4.32
CA GLY A 42 1.13 18.05 -5.30
C GLY A 42 0.65 16.72 -4.74
N HIS A 43 0.59 16.57 -3.43
CA HIS A 43 0.03 15.37 -2.83
C HIS A 43 -1.25 15.67 -2.08
N SER A 44 -2.00 14.63 -1.74
CA SER A 44 -3.24 14.72 -0.97
C SER A 44 -3.23 13.68 0.14
N THR A 45 -3.91 13.99 1.23
CA THR A 45 -4.10 13.05 2.33
C THR A 45 -5.47 12.41 2.21
N TYR A 46 -5.50 11.09 2.37
CA TYR A 46 -6.72 10.30 2.34
C TYR A 46 -6.90 9.53 3.63
N ILE A 47 -8.14 9.24 3.97
CA ILE A 47 -8.52 8.46 5.14
C ILE A 47 -9.15 7.15 4.66
N ILE A 48 -8.77 6.05 5.31
CA ILE A 48 -9.33 4.74 5.06
C ILE A 48 -10.05 4.28 6.32
N GLU A 49 -11.29 3.82 6.19
CA GLU A 49 -11.99 3.21 7.30
C GLU A 49 -11.54 1.77 7.45
N LEU A 50 -10.98 1.45 8.60
CA LEU A 50 -10.48 0.11 8.90
C LEU A 50 -11.35 -0.52 9.97
N ASN A 51 -11.92 -1.67 9.66
CA ASN A 51 -12.67 -2.45 10.64
C ASN A 51 -11.78 -3.57 11.17
N TYR A 52 -11.69 -3.67 12.47
CA TYR A 52 -10.90 -4.71 13.12
C TYR A 52 -11.78 -5.41 14.15
N LYS A 53 -11.88 -6.71 14.03
CA LYS A 53 -12.71 -7.51 14.95
C LYS A 53 -11.97 -7.69 16.26
N GLY A 54 -12.57 -7.20 17.35
CA GLY A 54 -11.96 -7.21 18.67
C GLY A 54 -11.07 -5.99 18.89
N MET A 55 -10.18 -6.07 19.86
CA MET A 55 -9.26 -4.99 20.18
C MET A 55 -7.98 -5.14 19.34
N PRO A 56 -7.64 -4.15 18.51
CA PRO A 56 -6.39 -4.22 17.76
C PRO A 56 -5.17 -4.06 18.67
N PRO A 57 -3.99 -4.54 18.24
CA PRO A 57 -2.75 -4.40 18.99
C PRO A 57 -2.22 -2.96 18.91
N VAL A 58 -2.76 -2.07 19.74
CA VAL A 58 -2.45 -0.65 19.69
C VAL A 58 -2.05 -0.11 21.06
N GLU A 59 -1.33 1.00 21.05
CA GLU A 59 -1.09 1.81 22.22
C GLU A 59 -1.66 3.21 21.98
N ARG A 60 -2.04 3.87 23.06
CA ARG A 60 -2.55 5.23 22.95
C ARG A 60 -1.38 6.22 22.82
N VAL A 61 -1.45 7.09 21.81
CA VAL A 61 -0.43 8.13 21.59
C VAL A 61 -1.11 9.46 21.42
N ASP A 62 -0.31 10.54 21.49
CA ASP A 62 -0.81 11.89 21.19
C ASP A 62 -1.19 11.98 19.72
N SER A 63 -2.29 12.68 19.44
CA SER A 63 -2.80 12.81 18.07
C SER A 63 -1.80 13.44 17.09
N LYS A 64 -0.85 14.23 17.60
CA LYS A 64 0.18 14.86 16.77
C LYS A 64 1.15 13.84 16.17
N VAL A 65 1.31 12.69 16.81
CA VAL A 65 2.20 11.63 16.31
C VAL A 65 1.79 11.17 14.91
N GLY A 66 0.49 11.14 14.62
CA GLY A 66 -0.01 10.74 13.32
C GLY A 66 0.50 11.62 12.18
N SER A 67 0.60 12.94 12.40
CA SER A 67 1.09 13.86 11.37
C SER A 67 2.62 13.81 11.22
N GLU A 68 3.33 13.31 12.23
CA GLU A 68 4.79 13.17 12.20
C GLU A 68 5.25 11.87 11.54
N ASN A 69 4.35 10.89 11.43
CA ASN A 69 4.67 9.57 10.91
C ASN A 69 3.70 9.16 9.80
N PRO A 70 3.64 9.93 8.70
CA PRO A 70 2.70 9.62 7.63
C PRO A 70 3.13 8.40 6.83
N LEU A 71 2.12 7.68 6.35
CA LEU A 71 2.34 6.65 5.34
C LEU A 71 2.34 7.30 3.97
N TRP A 72 3.16 6.78 3.06
CA TRP A 72 3.17 7.21 1.67
C TRP A 72 2.79 6.05 0.78
N ALA A 73 1.92 6.32 -0.18
CA ALA A 73 1.48 5.33 -1.15
C ALA A 73 2.12 5.61 -2.50
N TYR A 74 2.50 4.55 -3.21
CA TYR A 74 3.18 4.62 -4.50
C TYR A 74 2.53 3.70 -5.51
N PRO A 75 2.59 4.04 -6.82
CA PRO A 75 2.23 3.09 -7.85
C PRO A 75 3.16 1.87 -7.76
N VAL A 76 2.61 0.70 -8.02
CA VAL A 76 3.43 -0.51 -8.09
C VAL A 76 4.26 -0.48 -9.37
N SER A 77 5.58 -0.60 -9.23
CA SER A 77 6.51 -0.71 -10.35
C SER A 77 7.18 -2.07 -10.34
N GLU A 78 7.77 -2.45 -11.48
CA GLU A 78 8.51 -3.70 -11.59
C GLU A 78 9.68 -3.76 -10.59
N THR A 79 10.40 -2.64 -10.44
CA THR A 79 11.53 -2.55 -9.52
C THR A 79 11.07 -2.74 -8.06
N ASP A 80 9.97 -2.09 -7.69
CA ASP A 80 9.41 -2.23 -6.34
C ASP A 80 8.98 -3.66 -6.07
N LEU A 81 8.34 -4.30 -7.06
CA LEU A 81 7.87 -5.66 -6.91
C LEU A 81 9.03 -6.63 -6.71
N ARG A 82 10.12 -6.47 -7.46
CA ARG A 82 11.32 -7.30 -7.30
C ARG A 82 11.90 -7.16 -5.90
N ARG A 83 11.99 -5.94 -5.41
CA ARG A 83 12.50 -5.68 -4.07
C ARG A 83 11.61 -6.30 -3.00
N LEU A 84 10.29 -6.16 -3.15
CA LEU A 84 9.33 -6.73 -2.22
C LEU A 84 9.42 -8.24 -2.17
N THR A 85 9.47 -8.89 -3.32
CA THR A 85 9.53 -10.35 -3.36
C THR A 85 10.84 -10.90 -2.83
N ALA A 86 11.92 -10.11 -2.89
CA ALA A 86 13.21 -10.50 -2.32
C ALA A 86 13.22 -10.37 -0.80
N ASP A 87 12.69 -9.26 -0.27
CA ASP A 87 12.76 -8.93 1.15
C ASP A 87 11.52 -9.36 1.93
N TYR A 88 10.34 -9.22 1.33
CA TYR A 88 9.05 -9.49 1.97
C TYR A 88 8.15 -10.21 0.99
N PRO A 89 8.13 -11.55 1.02
CA PRO A 89 7.33 -12.33 0.09
C PRO A 89 5.86 -11.96 0.14
N LEU A 90 5.30 -11.67 -1.01
CA LEU A 90 3.89 -11.36 -1.14
C LEU A 90 3.04 -12.62 -1.01
N THR A 91 1.82 -12.47 -0.54
CA THR A 91 0.87 -13.57 -0.51
C THR A 91 0.45 -13.90 -1.95
N ARG A 92 -0.07 -15.11 -2.14
CA ARG A 92 -0.62 -15.54 -3.42
C ARG A 92 -1.69 -14.58 -3.92
N ASP A 93 -2.56 -14.11 -3.04
CA ASP A 93 -3.65 -13.21 -3.42
C ASP A 93 -3.13 -11.84 -3.83
N GLU A 94 -2.08 -11.35 -3.16
CA GLU A 94 -1.44 -10.09 -3.54
C GLU A 94 -0.80 -10.18 -4.92
N LEU A 95 -0.10 -11.28 -5.20
CA LEU A 95 0.48 -11.51 -6.52
C LEU A 95 -0.59 -11.62 -7.60
N ALA A 96 -1.69 -12.32 -7.30
CA ALA A 96 -2.81 -12.45 -8.23
C ALA A 96 -3.42 -11.09 -8.54
N ALA A 97 -3.55 -10.22 -7.52
CA ALA A 97 -4.07 -8.87 -7.71
C ALA A 97 -3.18 -8.04 -8.63
N LEU A 98 -1.85 -8.15 -8.47
CA LEU A 98 -0.89 -7.44 -9.33
C LEU A 98 -0.95 -7.92 -10.77
N LEU A 99 -1.06 -9.23 -11.00
CA LEU A 99 -1.23 -9.80 -12.34
C LEU A 99 -2.53 -9.32 -12.97
N LYS A 100 -3.61 -9.31 -12.20
CA LYS A 100 -4.93 -8.90 -12.66
C LYS A 100 -4.95 -7.42 -13.05
N ALA A 101 -4.21 -6.58 -12.32
CA ALA A 101 -4.06 -5.16 -12.61
C ALA A 101 -3.07 -4.91 -13.75
N ARG A 102 -2.46 -5.96 -14.30
CA ARG A 102 -1.46 -5.88 -15.37
C ARG A 102 -0.25 -5.05 -15.01
N LYS A 103 0.11 -5.01 -13.73
CA LYS A 103 1.31 -4.34 -13.25
C LYS A 103 2.56 -5.17 -13.50
N ILE A 104 2.39 -6.46 -13.71
CA ILE A 104 3.46 -7.40 -14.02
C ILE A 104 2.94 -8.44 -15.02
N SER A 105 3.78 -8.85 -15.95
CA SER A 105 3.44 -9.92 -16.89
C SER A 105 3.79 -11.28 -16.28
N ARG A 106 3.25 -12.34 -16.89
CA ARG A 106 3.58 -13.71 -16.47
C ARG A 106 5.07 -14.00 -16.63
N ASP A 107 5.67 -13.52 -17.70
CA ASP A 107 7.10 -13.74 -17.98
C ASP A 107 7.97 -13.05 -16.97
N GLU A 108 7.62 -11.81 -16.61
CA GLU A 108 8.33 -11.04 -15.57
C GLU A 108 8.22 -11.75 -14.22
N LEU A 109 7.03 -12.24 -13.87
CA LEU A 109 6.84 -12.95 -12.62
C LEU A 109 7.66 -14.24 -12.60
N ALA A 110 7.67 -14.98 -13.70
CA ALA A 110 8.47 -16.21 -13.83
C ALA A 110 9.96 -15.92 -13.63
N GLN A 111 10.44 -14.80 -14.18
CA GLN A 111 11.82 -14.38 -14.01
C GLN A 111 12.12 -14.03 -12.55
N ILE A 112 11.24 -13.30 -11.88
CA ILE A 112 11.38 -12.96 -10.46
C ILE A 112 11.47 -14.23 -9.62
N VAL A 113 10.60 -15.19 -9.89
CA VAL A 113 10.59 -16.48 -9.18
C VAL A 113 11.90 -17.23 -9.39
N ARG A 114 12.43 -17.24 -10.61
CA ARG A 114 13.71 -17.90 -10.91
C ARG A 114 14.89 -17.24 -10.20
N GLU A 115 14.86 -15.94 -10.02
CA GLU A 115 15.91 -15.18 -9.34
C GLU A 115 15.75 -15.18 -7.82
N TRP A 116 14.63 -15.70 -7.34
CA TRP A 116 14.33 -15.75 -5.92
C TRP A 116 15.32 -16.65 -5.19
N LYS A 117 15.92 -16.09 -4.14
CA LYS A 117 16.83 -16.85 -3.26
C LYS A 117 16.09 -17.22 -1.98
N ASP A 118 16.01 -18.49 -1.70
CA ASP A 118 15.42 -18.99 -0.46
C ASP A 118 16.30 -18.73 0.75
#